data_98e0fd66775cf9c05053a269e0d3a1a1
#
_entry.id   98e0fd66775cf9c05053a269e0d3a1a1
#
_cell.length_a   1.000
_cell.length_b   1.000
_cell.length_c   1.000
_cell.angle_alpha   90.00
_cell.angle_beta   90.00
_cell.angle_gamma   90.00
#
_symmetry.space_group_name_H-M   'P 1'
#
loop_
_entity.id
_entity.type
_entity.pdbx_description
1 polymer ?
#
loop_
_entity_poly.entity_id
_entity_poly.type
_entity_poly.pdbx_seq_one_letter_code
_entity_poly.pdbx_strand_id
1 'polypeptide(L)'
;MKIIFNDPTFSSQLLRTIGETYYKGADIGECLSTAYHIKEGDFESWHTEWLKTAKRINRYADESLARGHAISARDAYLRASNYYRAAEFLLIDPHDPRIQTTWGNSKECFSKAAKLFPFLVESIEIPYEQGTTLPGYFYHYSKNDSTCKNGDKNTNDKEPEKKLSRPVLIAHGGFDSTLEELYSSAAAPALERGYNCLTFEGPGQGGLIRKQGIPFRYDWEKVVAPVINYAINRKEEFGIDANCIALMGISMGGYLAARAAAFDHRISACILNDGVYDGYDAITSAFPESLVTALEEGNSEFVDSTITDLIESDPNARFNMKHGMWTTRSNSPYDLITGAKSYTLKDIIKNITCPTLVLEAEKDDSFPGQPKKVYNGLKSPKKYILFTQEEGAEEHCQSGASALSNQRIFDWLDGVFEHKPDS
;
A
#
# COMPACT_ATOMS: atom_id res chain seq x y z
N MET A 1 -4.05 18.83 1.51
CA MET A 1 -3.93 19.67 0.25
C MET A 1 -5.24 19.62 -0.53
N LYS A 2 -5.80 20.77 -0.95
CA LYS A 2 -7.05 20.81 -1.74
C LYS A 2 -6.72 21.14 -3.19
N ILE A 3 -7.20 20.30 -4.13
CA ILE A 3 -6.99 20.52 -5.58
C ILE A 3 -8.29 20.98 -6.24
N ILE A 4 -9.37 20.19 -6.14
CA ILE A 4 -10.68 20.49 -6.73
C ILE A 4 -11.78 20.39 -5.66
N PHE A 5 -11.79 19.32 -4.88
CA PHE A 5 -12.83 19.00 -3.90
C PHE A 5 -12.58 19.67 -2.54
N ASN A 6 -13.66 20.04 -1.85
CA ASN A 6 -13.63 20.47 -0.45
C ASN A 6 -13.78 19.29 0.51
N ASP A 7 -14.52 18.26 0.08
CA ASP A 7 -14.70 17.04 0.85
C ASP A 7 -13.34 16.33 1.02
N PRO A 8 -12.93 15.98 2.26
CA PRO A 8 -11.63 15.37 2.53
C PRO A 8 -11.43 14.04 1.83
N THR A 9 -12.47 13.18 1.74
CA THR A 9 -12.40 11.87 1.10
C THR A 9 -12.12 12.01 -0.40
N PHE A 10 -12.88 12.88 -1.07
CA PHE A 10 -12.70 13.13 -2.51
C PHE A 10 -11.35 13.80 -2.81
N SER A 11 -10.95 14.76 -1.95
CA SER A 11 -9.67 15.46 -2.10
C SER A 11 -8.48 14.52 -1.91
N SER A 12 -8.46 13.72 -0.85
CA SER A 12 -7.38 12.78 -0.55
C SER A 12 -7.26 11.68 -1.62
N GLN A 13 -8.39 11.12 -2.08
CA GLN A 13 -8.37 10.09 -3.10
C GLN A 13 -7.99 10.61 -4.49
N LEU A 14 -8.34 11.85 -4.84
CA LEU A 14 -7.84 12.49 -6.03
C LEU A 14 -6.33 12.70 -5.96
N LEU A 15 -5.82 13.20 -4.83
CA LEU A 15 -4.39 13.41 -4.60
C LEU A 15 -3.61 12.09 -4.64
N ARG A 16 -4.13 11.03 -4.01
CA ARG A 16 -3.57 9.67 -4.06
C ARG A 16 -3.45 9.19 -5.50
N THR A 17 -4.49 9.37 -6.30
CA THR A 17 -4.50 8.96 -7.71
C THR A 17 -3.48 9.77 -8.53
N ILE A 18 -3.44 11.09 -8.37
CA ILE A 18 -2.46 11.96 -9.04
C ILE A 18 -1.04 11.65 -8.59
N GLY A 19 -0.83 11.30 -7.32
CA GLY A 19 0.48 11.01 -6.73
C GLY A 19 1.25 9.90 -7.45
N GLU A 20 0.55 8.99 -8.13
CA GLU A 20 1.18 7.94 -8.93
C GLU A 20 1.81 8.45 -10.26
N THR A 21 1.65 9.73 -10.60
CA THR A 21 2.23 10.33 -11.81
C THR A 21 3.74 10.16 -11.86
N TYR A 22 4.43 10.22 -10.72
CA TYR A 22 5.88 10.10 -10.63
C TYR A 22 6.38 8.77 -11.23
N TYR A 23 5.64 7.67 -11.01
CA TYR A 23 5.93 6.34 -11.55
C TYR A 23 5.00 5.93 -12.70
N LYS A 24 4.43 6.91 -13.44
CA LYS A 24 3.61 6.72 -14.64
C LYS A 24 2.27 6.01 -14.40
N GLY A 25 1.83 5.93 -13.15
CA GLY A 25 0.51 5.39 -12.78
C GLY A 25 -0.64 6.38 -12.96
N ALA A 26 -0.34 7.64 -13.30
CA ALA A 26 -1.35 8.66 -13.58
C ALA A 26 -0.82 9.72 -14.58
N ASP A 27 -1.75 10.51 -15.11
CA ASP A 27 -1.48 11.75 -15.82
C ASP A 27 -2.35 12.86 -15.23
N ILE A 28 -1.73 14.00 -14.88
CA ILE A 28 -2.41 15.11 -14.18
C ILE A 28 -3.61 15.59 -14.98
N GLY A 29 -3.47 15.75 -16.30
CA GLY A 29 -4.54 16.20 -17.17
C GLY A 29 -5.73 15.23 -17.21
N GLU A 30 -5.47 13.92 -17.27
CA GLU A 30 -6.50 12.87 -17.22
C GLU A 30 -7.24 12.89 -15.88
N CYS A 31 -6.50 13.04 -14.76
CA CYS A 31 -7.08 13.09 -13.42
C CYS A 31 -7.96 14.33 -13.22
N LEU A 32 -7.46 15.52 -13.55
CA LEU A 32 -8.22 16.76 -13.39
C LEU A 32 -9.44 16.79 -14.32
N SER A 33 -9.29 16.34 -15.58
CA SER A 33 -10.43 16.24 -16.50
C SER A 33 -11.52 15.31 -15.98
N THR A 34 -11.15 14.20 -15.32
CA THR A 34 -12.10 13.29 -14.68
C THR A 34 -12.78 13.95 -13.49
N ALA A 35 -11.99 14.56 -12.60
CA ALA A 35 -12.48 15.17 -11.37
C ALA A 35 -13.48 16.32 -11.61
N TYR A 36 -13.31 17.11 -12.67
CA TYR A 36 -14.27 18.17 -13.02
C TYR A 36 -15.67 17.67 -13.38
N HIS A 37 -15.84 16.39 -13.70
CA HIS A 37 -17.15 15.79 -13.99
C HIS A 37 -17.77 15.09 -12.77
N ILE A 38 -17.00 14.92 -11.69
CA ILE A 38 -17.46 14.25 -10.46
C ILE A 38 -18.27 15.24 -9.64
N LYS A 39 -19.45 14.79 -9.21
CA LYS A 39 -20.26 15.51 -8.22
C LYS A 39 -19.74 15.17 -6.83
N GLU A 40 -19.22 16.19 -6.14
CA GLU A 40 -18.66 16.07 -4.80
C GLU A 40 -19.66 15.45 -3.80
N GLY A 41 -19.23 14.48 -3.00
CA GLY A 41 -20.06 13.75 -2.03
C GLY A 41 -20.86 12.58 -2.63
N ASP A 42 -20.88 12.44 -3.96
CA ASP A 42 -21.64 11.40 -4.67
C ASP A 42 -20.70 10.26 -5.13
N PHE A 43 -20.73 9.13 -4.39
CA PHE A 43 -19.89 7.95 -4.64
C PHE A 43 -20.18 7.30 -6.00
N GLU A 44 -21.43 7.34 -6.48
CA GLU A 44 -21.79 6.83 -7.80
C GLU A 44 -21.23 7.69 -8.92
N SER A 45 -21.25 9.01 -8.75
CA SER A 45 -20.59 9.93 -9.69
C SER A 45 -19.07 9.69 -9.74
N TRP A 46 -18.41 9.47 -8.60
CA TRP A 46 -17.01 9.09 -8.53
C TRP A 46 -16.72 7.82 -9.32
N HIS A 47 -17.44 6.74 -9.02
CA HIS A 47 -17.28 5.46 -9.72
C HIS A 47 -17.45 5.63 -11.23
N THR A 48 -18.54 6.28 -11.65
CA THR A 48 -18.89 6.41 -13.06
C THR A 48 -17.82 7.15 -13.87
N GLU A 49 -17.34 8.28 -13.37
CA GLU A 49 -16.39 9.11 -14.13
C GLU A 49 -14.99 8.49 -14.16
N TRP A 50 -14.52 7.92 -13.05
CA TRP A 50 -13.26 7.17 -13.05
C TRP A 50 -13.33 5.91 -13.93
N LEU A 51 -14.42 5.16 -13.91
CA LEU A 51 -14.61 3.98 -14.74
C LEU A 51 -14.59 4.33 -16.25
N LYS A 52 -15.20 5.45 -16.61
CA LYS A 52 -15.20 5.98 -17.99
C LYS A 52 -13.78 6.32 -18.45
N THR A 53 -13.01 7.00 -17.60
CA THR A 53 -11.62 7.33 -17.88
C THR A 53 -10.75 6.06 -17.96
N ALA A 54 -10.87 5.14 -17.00
CA ALA A 54 -10.13 3.90 -16.98
C ALA A 54 -10.36 3.07 -18.28
N LYS A 55 -11.62 2.89 -18.69
CA LYS A 55 -11.97 2.19 -19.94
C LYS A 55 -11.38 2.85 -21.18
N ARG A 56 -11.40 4.19 -21.24
CA ARG A 56 -10.80 4.94 -22.35
C ARG A 56 -9.29 4.71 -22.45
N ILE A 57 -8.58 4.82 -21.32
CA ILE A 57 -7.13 4.66 -21.28
C ILE A 57 -6.72 3.21 -21.53
N ASN A 58 -7.45 2.23 -21.01
CA ASN A 58 -7.24 0.81 -21.32
C ASN A 58 -7.35 0.54 -22.82
N ARG A 59 -8.40 1.08 -23.50
CA ARG A 59 -8.53 0.97 -24.95
C ARG A 59 -7.32 1.56 -25.69
N TYR A 60 -6.83 2.73 -25.27
CA TYR A 60 -5.62 3.33 -25.88
C TYR A 60 -4.38 2.46 -25.67
N ALA A 61 -4.27 1.79 -24.53
CA ALA A 61 -3.20 0.84 -24.27
C ALA A 61 -3.28 -0.36 -25.23
N ASP A 62 -4.47 -0.97 -25.41
CA ASP A 62 -4.68 -2.09 -26.33
C ASP A 62 -4.38 -1.69 -27.80
N GLU A 63 -4.81 -0.50 -28.23
CA GLU A 63 -4.52 0.05 -29.57
C GLU A 63 -3.01 0.29 -29.77
N SER A 64 -2.32 0.80 -28.77
CA SER A 64 -0.87 1.03 -28.82
C SER A 64 -0.11 -0.30 -28.91
N LEU A 65 -0.50 -1.28 -28.10
CA LEU A 65 0.09 -2.62 -28.11
C LEU A 65 -0.09 -3.31 -29.47
N ALA A 66 -1.28 -3.25 -30.04
CA ALA A 66 -1.59 -3.83 -31.35
C ALA A 66 -0.76 -3.23 -32.49
N ARG A 67 -0.27 -2.00 -32.32
CA ARG A 67 0.61 -1.31 -33.29
C ARG A 67 2.10 -1.48 -32.96
N GLY A 68 2.46 -2.29 -31.94
CA GLY A 68 3.85 -2.53 -31.54
C GLY A 68 4.49 -1.44 -30.69
N HIS A 69 3.70 -0.48 -30.16
CA HIS A 69 4.19 0.60 -29.30
C HIS A 69 4.21 0.18 -27.83
N ALA A 70 5.14 -0.71 -27.47
CA ALA A 70 5.21 -1.35 -26.17
C ALA A 70 5.33 -0.36 -24.99
N ILE A 71 6.13 0.71 -25.12
CA ILE A 71 6.31 1.74 -24.07
C ILE A 71 4.99 2.49 -23.83
N SER A 72 4.34 2.94 -24.91
CA SER A 72 3.06 3.66 -24.81
C SER A 72 1.97 2.77 -24.21
N ALA A 73 1.93 1.49 -24.61
CA ALA A 73 1.00 0.51 -24.07
C ALA A 73 1.22 0.28 -22.57
N ARG A 74 2.47 0.04 -22.15
CA ARG A 74 2.84 -0.14 -20.74
C ARG A 74 2.38 1.03 -19.88
N ASP A 75 2.77 2.25 -20.27
CA ASP A 75 2.47 3.46 -19.49
C ASP A 75 0.94 3.74 -19.46
N ALA A 76 0.21 3.41 -20.52
CA ALA A 76 -1.24 3.51 -20.53
C ALA A 76 -1.93 2.42 -19.68
N TYR A 77 -1.43 1.18 -19.68
CA TYR A 77 -1.94 0.13 -18.79
C TYR A 77 -1.72 0.45 -17.31
N LEU A 78 -0.58 1.03 -16.93
CA LEU A 78 -0.33 1.48 -15.55
C LEU A 78 -1.38 2.52 -15.12
N ARG A 79 -1.61 3.55 -15.94
CA ARG A 79 -2.64 4.55 -15.67
C ARG A 79 -4.03 3.94 -15.59
N ALA A 80 -4.38 3.05 -16.53
CA ALA A 80 -5.67 2.38 -16.52
C ALA A 80 -5.86 1.55 -15.25
N SER A 81 -4.83 0.83 -14.79
CA SER A 81 -4.86 0.08 -13.54
C SER A 81 -5.20 0.98 -12.34
N ASN A 82 -4.48 2.09 -12.16
CA ASN A 82 -4.76 3.05 -11.08
C ASN A 82 -6.17 3.68 -11.22
N TYR A 83 -6.62 4.01 -12.43
CA TYR A 83 -7.94 4.60 -12.61
C TYR A 83 -9.08 3.60 -12.36
N TYR A 84 -8.89 2.31 -12.65
CA TYR A 84 -9.82 1.27 -12.23
C TYR A 84 -9.83 1.11 -10.71
N ARG A 85 -8.65 1.17 -10.04
CA ARG A 85 -8.57 1.20 -8.57
C ARG A 85 -9.33 2.40 -8.01
N ALA A 86 -9.11 3.60 -8.56
CA ALA A 86 -9.83 4.80 -8.14
C ALA A 86 -11.34 4.66 -8.34
N ALA A 87 -11.79 4.07 -9.45
CA ALA A 87 -13.21 3.83 -9.72
C ALA A 87 -13.85 2.86 -8.71
N GLU A 88 -13.11 1.85 -8.25
CA GLU A 88 -13.61 0.85 -7.30
C GLU A 88 -13.68 1.39 -5.87
N PHE A 89 -12.82 2.33 -5.51
CA PHE A 89 -12.51 2.72 -4.15
C PHE A 89 -13.74 3.10 -3.29
N LEU A 90 -14.70 3.82 -3.84
CA LEU A 90 -15.92 4.24 -3.12
C LEU A 90 -17.12 3.31 -3.31
N LEU A 91 -16.92 2.11 -3.87
CA LEU A 91 -17.92 1.04 -3.86
C LEU A 91 -17.86 0.34 -2.49
N ILE A 92 -18.71 0.77 -1.56
CA ILE A 92 -18.65 0.37 -0.15
C ILE A 92 -19.60 -0.77 0.23
N ASP A 93 -20.48 -1.20 -0.66
CA ASP A 93 -21.31 -2.40 -0.45
C ASP A 93 -20.55 -3.65 -0.91
N PRO A 94 -20.16 -4.55 0.02
CA PRO A 94 -19.39 -5.75 -0.34
C PRO A 94 -20.11 -6.71 -1.28
N HIS A 95 -21.43 -6.54 -1.45
CA HIS A 95 -22.25 -7.34 -2.36
C HIS A 95 -22.38 -6.70 -3.75
N ASP A 96 -21.83 -5.50 -3.96
CA ASP A 96 -21.86 -4.85 -5.27
C ASP A 96 -20.94 -5.60 -6.26
N PRO A 97 -21.50 -6.20 -7.34
CA PRO A 97 -20.71 -6.98 -8.30
C PRO A 97 -19.67 -6.13 -9.06
N ARG A 98 -19.83 -4.81 -9.05
CA ARG A 98 -18.89 -3.88 -9.69
C ARG A 98 -17.53 -3.89 -9.00
N ILE A 99 -17.46 -4.18 -7.70
CA ILE A 99 -16.21 -4.33 -6.95
C ILE A 99 -15.32 -5.37 -7.63
N GLN A 100 -15.86 -6.58 -7.84
CA GLN A 100 -15.08 -7.67 -8.45
C GLN A 100 -14.65 -7.34 -9.88
N THR A 101 -15.54 -6.74 -10.66
CA THR A 101 -15.28 -6.42 -12.06
C THR A 101 -14.23 -5.30 -12.19
N THR A 102 -14.39 -4.22 -11.40
CA THR A 102 -13.53 -3.03 -11.50
C THR A 102 -12.13 -3.32 -10.95
N TRP A 103 -12.05 -3.98 -9.78
CA TRP A 103 -10.79 -4.46 -9.24
C TRP A 103 -10.10 -5.48 -10.17
N GLY A 104 -10.86 -6.41 -10.76
CA GLY A 104 -10.33 -7.37 -11.73
C GLY A 104 -9.70 -6.70 -12.94
N ASN A 105 -10.32 -5.63 -13.46
CA ASN A 105 -9.78 -4.84 -14.57
C ASN A 105 -8.50 -4.09 -14.16
N SER A 106 -8.43 -3.55 -12.93
CA SER A 106 -7.20 -2.95 -12.39
C SER A 106 -6.04 -3.95 -12.42
N LYS A 107 -6.26 -5.13 -11.86
CA LYS A 107 -5.27 -6.22 -11.82
C LYS A 107 -4.86 -6.68 -13.22
N GLU A 108 -5.81 -6.81 -14.15
CA GLU A 108 -5.52 -7.21 -15.53
C GLU A 108 -4.64 -6.16 -16.24
N CYS A 109 -4.97 -4.88 -16.10
CA CYS A 109 -4.18 -3.81 -16.69
C CYS A 109 -2.75 -3.80 -16.12
N PHE A 110 -2.59 -3.94 -14.79
CA PHE A 110 -1.27 -4.05 -14.19
C PHE A 110 -0.49 -5.26 -14.72
N SER A 111 -1.13 -6.42 -14.82
CA SER A 111 -0.50 -7.64 -15.36
C SER A 111 -0.04 -7.46 -16.82
N LYS A 112 -0.81 -6.73 -17.63
CA LYS A 112 -0.38 -6.38 -19.00
C LYS A 112 0.80 -5.42 -19.00
N ALA A 113 0.81 -4.42 -18.13
CA ALA A 113 1.93 -3.49 -17.98
C ALA A 113 3.20 -4.20 -17.50
N ALA A 114 3.06 -5.10 -16.53
CA ALA A 114 4.18 -5.85 -15.95
C ALA A 114 4.96 -6.69 -16.99
N LYS A 115 4.27 -7.22 -17.99
CA LYS A 115 4.91 -7.96 -19.10
C LYS A 115 5.71 -7.06 -20.05
N LEU A 116 5.54 -5.74 -19.94
CA LEU A 116 6.20 -4.75 -20.80
C LEU A 116 7.26 -3.94 -20.04
N PHE A 117 7.53 -4.27 -18.77
CA PHE A 117 8.62 -3.66 -18.04
C PHE A 117 9.99 -4.11 -18.57
N PRO A 118 11.03 -3.27 -18.42
CA PRO A 118 12.39 -3.65 -18.80
C PRO A 118 13.07 -4.60 -17.78
N PHE A 119 12.35 -4.99 -16.74
CA PHE A 119 12.78 -5.91 -15.69
C PHE A 119 11.71 -6.99 -15.47
N LEU A 120 12.11 -8.10 -14.87
CA LEU A 120 11.19 -9.21 -14.60
C LEU A 120 10.29 -8.92 -13.40
N VAL A 121 8.99 -9.15 -13.58
CA VAL A 121 8.00 -9.17 -12.51
C VAL A 121 7.34 -10.55 -12.49
N GLU A 122 7.46 -11.23 -11.36
CA GLU A 122 6.80 -12.52 -11.14
C GLU A 122 5.55 -12.34 -10.27
N SER A 123 4.42 -12.81 -10.75
CA SER A 123 3.23 -13.00 -9.88
C SER A 123 3.46 -14.23 -9.03
N ILE A 124 3.38 -14.10 -7.72
CA ILE A 124 3.67 -15.16 -6.76
C ILE A 124 2.46 -15.44 -5.88
N GLU A 125 2.33 -16.70 -5.47
CA GLU A 125 1.32 -17.16 -4.52
C GLU A 125 2.07 -17.80 -3.34
N ILE A 126 2.10 -17.10 -2.22
CA ILE A 126 2.85 -17.51 -1.03
C ILE A 126 1.96 -18.46 -0.20
N PRO A 127 2.40 -19.70 0.10
CA PRO A 127 1.62 -20.61 0.92
C PRO A 127 1.29 -20.01 2.29
N TYR A 128 0.01 -20.12 2.67
CA TYR A 128 -0.51 -19.55 3.90
C TYR A 128 -1.41 -20.58 4.64
N GLU A 129 -2.05 -20.15 5.72
CA GLU A 129 -2.86 -20.98 6.59
C GLU A 129 -4.01 -21.69 5.84
N GLN A 130 -4.34 -22.90 6.28
CA GLN A 130 -5.50 -23.69 5.81
C GLN A 130 -5.53 -23.93 4.29
N GLY A 131 -4.35 -23.97 3.64
CA GLY A 131 -4.24 -24.21 2.20
C GLY A 131 -4.58 -23.00 1.34
N THR A 132 -4.70 -21.81 1.93
CA THR A 132 -4.81 -20.54 1.21
C THR A 132 -3.45 -20.02 0.76
N THR A 133 -3.43 -18.97 -0.04
CA THR A 133 -2.20 -18.28 -0.48
C THR A 133 -2.34 -16.78 -0.27
N LEU A 134 -1.20 -16.13 -0.05
CA LEU A 134 -1.08 -14.67 -0.09
C LEU A 134 -0.58 -14.29 -1.48
N PRO A 135 -1.35 -13.52 -2.27
CA PRO A 135 -0.90 -13.05 -3.56
C PRO A 135 0.18 -11.98 -3.40
N GLY A 136 1.14 -11.98 -4.32
CA GLY A 136 2.22 -11.00 -4.32
C GLY A 136 2.84 -10.84 -5.70
N TYR A 137 3.72 -9.87 -5.79
CA TYR A 137 4.63 -9.70 -6.91
C TYR A 137 6.07 -9.66 -6.42
N PHE A 138 6.96 -10.37 -7.12
CA PHE A 138 8.39 -10.21 -6.94
C PHE A 138 8.97 -9.45 -8.13
N TYR A 139 9.62 -8.33 -7.84
CA TYR A 139 10.25 -7.45 -8.81
C TYR A 139 11.75 -7.65 -8.76
N HIS A 140 12.33 -8.13 -9.86
CA HIS A 140 13.76 -8.35 -9.97
C HIS A 140 14.46 -7.07 -10.41
N TYR A 141 15.43 -6.63 -9.62
CA TYR A 141 16.33 -5.60 -10.09
C TYR A 141 17.10 -6.10 -11.33
N SER A 142 17.14 -5.28 -12.37
CA SER A 142 17.96 -5.50 -13.55
C SER A 142 18.74 -4.23 -13.85
N LYS A 143 20.06 -4.30 -13.78
CA LYS A 143 20.89 -3.24 -14.37
C LYS A 143 20.58 -3.25 -15.86
N ASN A 144 20.09 -2.15 -16.41
CA ASN A 144 19.93 -2.01 -17.85
C ASN A 144 21.31 -2.19 -18.52
N ASP A 145 21.61 -3.42 -18.88
CA ASP A 145 22.72 -3.71 -19.76
C ASP A 145 22.36 -3.15 -21.15
N SER A 146 22.77 -1.92 -21.40
CA SER A 146 22.63 -1.24 -22.70
C SER A 146 23.41 -1.97 -23.82
N THR A 147 23.88 -3.18 -23.55
CA THR A 147 24.67 -4.01 -24.46
C THR A 147 23.90 -5.10 -25.20
N CYS A 148 22.58 -5.27 -24.95
CA CYS A 148 21.76 -6.12 -25.85
C CYS A 148 21.44 -5.38 -27.16
N LYS A 149 22.48 -4.87 -27.83
CA LYS A 149 22.46 -4.55 -29.25
C LYS A 149 23.04 -5.73 -30.04
N ASN A 150 22.16 -6.26 -30.89
CA ASN A 150 22.46 -7.08 -32.06
C ASN A 150 23.05 -8.50 -31.82
N GLY A 151 22.20 -9.43 -32.21
CA GLY A 151 22.48 -10.83 -32.41
C GLY A 151 23.90 -11.20 -32.88
N ASP A 152 24.74 -11.61 -31.95
CA ASP A 152 25.80 -12.54 -32.20
C ASP A 152 25.58 -13.79 -31.35
N LYS A 153 24.93 -14.76 -31.98
CA LYS A 153 24.83 -16.13 -31.49
C LYS A 153 26.19 -16.82 -31.75
N ASN A 154 27.17 -16.64 -30.88
CA ASN A 154 28.26 -17.58 -30.74
C ASN A 154 29.13 -17.22 -29.53
N THR A 155 28.80 -17.71 -28.36
CA THR A 155 29.76 -18.12 -27.33
C THR A 155 29.06 -19.15 -26.43
N ASN A 156 29.18 -20.43 -26.78
CA ASN A 156 29.12 -21.54 -25.84
C ASN A 156 30.31 -21.35 -24.88
N ASP A 157 30.04 -21.34 -23.58
CA ASP A 157 30.93 -21.25 -22.42
C ASP A 157 30.86 -19.91 -21.66
N LYS A 158 29.67 -19.56 -21.17
CA LYS A 158 29.58 -18.71 -19.99
C LYS A 158 29.07 -19.57 -18.83
N GLU A 159 29.90 -19.74 -17.80
CA GLU A 159 29.42 -20.15 -16.50
C GLU A 159 28.21 -19.28 -16.14
N PRO A 160 27.17 -19.84 -15.49
CA PRO A 160 26.02 -19.05 -15.08
C PRO A 160 26.54 -17.89 -14.19
N GLU A 161 26.41 -16.66 -14.66
CA GLU A 161 26.75 -15.48 -13.86
C GLU A 161 26.06 -15.63 -12.51
N LYS A 162 26.88 -15.72 -11.46
CA LYS A 162 26.38 -15.79 -10.07
C LYS A 162 25.54 -14.52 -9.86
N LYS A 163 24.21 -14.66 -9.77
CA LYS A 163 23.32 -13.51 -9.49
C LYS A 163 23.87 -12.78 -8.26
N LEU A 164 24.18 -11.51 -8.39
CA LEU A 164 24.62 -10.69 -7.27
C LEU A 164 23.50 -10.73 -6.22
N SER A 165 23.86 -11.07 -5.00
CA SER A 165 22.97 -11.03 -3.84
C SER A 165 22.68 -9.56 -3.50
N ARG A 166 21.40 -9.16 -3.45
CA ARG A 166 20.95 -7.79 -3.25
C ARG A 166 20.00 -7.68 -2.05
N PRO A 167 19.95 -6.52 -1.39
CA PRO A 167 18.93 -6.28 -0.40
C PRO A 167 17.54 -6.38 -1.01
N VAL A 168 16.57 -6.78 -0.19
CA VAL A 168 15.17 -6.87 -0.59
C VAL A 168 14.29 -6.00 0.30
N LEU A 169 13.41 -5.20 -0.33
CA LEU A 169 12.32 -4.54 0.32
C LEU A 169 11.07 -5.41 0.22
N ILE A 170 10.56 -5.87 1.36
CA ILE A 170 9.24 -6.50 1.47
C ILE A 170 8.25 -5.41 1.87
N ALA A 171 7.17 -5.22 1.09
CA ALA A 171 6.23 -4.14 1.34
C ALA A 171 4.77 -4.61 1.26
N HIS A 172 3.94 -4.05 2.14
CA HIS A 172 2.50 -4.24 2.13
C HIS A 172 1.77 -2.95 2.48
N GLY A 173 0.54 -2.88 2.05
CA GLY A 173 -0.34 -1.76 2.36
C GLY A 173 -1.00 -1.87 3.73
N GLY A 174 -1.97 -0.99 3.95
CA GLY A 174 -2.77 -0.90 5.17
C GLY A 174 -4.22 -1.32 4.95
N PHE A 175 -5.11 -0.41 5.35
CA PHE A 175 -6.54 -0.65 5.48
C PHE A 175 -7.27 -0.89 4.16
N ASP A 176 -6.92 -0.14 3.12
CA ASP A 176 -7.67 -0.04 1.86
C ASP A 176 -6.80 -0.23 0.60
N SER A 177 -5.55 -0.67 0.79
CA SER A 177 -4.60 -0.84 -0.30
C SER A 177 -4.91 -2.03 -1.19
N THR A 178 -4.51 -1.93 -2.47
CA THR A 178 -4.43 -3.04 -3.41
C THR A 178 -2.98 -3.36 -3.76
N LEU A 179 -2.73 -4.58 -4.23
CA LEU A 179 -1.37 -5.05 -4.54
C LEU A 179 -0.71 -4.23 -5.65
N GLU A 180 -1.50 -3.80 -6.64
CA GLU A 180 -1.03 -3.13 -7.85
C GLU A 180 -0.46 -1.73 -7.56
N GLU A 181 -1.06 -0.99 -6.61
CA GLU A 181 -0.56 0.34 -6.25
C GLU A 181 0.77 0.32 -5.47
N LEU A 182 1.13 -0.84 -4.88
CA LEU A 182 2.42 -1.01 -4.23
C LEU A 182 3.60 -0.95 -5.21
N TYR A 183 3.32 -1.03 -6.52
CA TYR A 183 4.34 -0.78 -7.52
C TYR A 183 4.88 0.65 -7.42
N SER A 184 4.02 1.65 -7.43
CA SER A 184 4.44 3.05 -7.38
C SER A 184 4.91 3.50 -6.00
N SER A 185 4.34 2.93 -4.93
CA SER A 185 4.66 3.34 -3.56
C SER A 185 5.88 2.62 -2.94
N ALA A 186 6.28 1.46 -3.49
CA ALA A 186 7.37 0.67 -2.92
C ALA A 186 8.30 0.05 -3.98
N ALA A 187 7.75 -0.65 -5.01
CA ALA A 187 8.59 -1.44 -5.89
C ALA A 187 9.41 -0.59 -6.86
N ALA A 188 8.80 0.39 -7.52
CA ALA A 188 9.51 1.25 -8.47
C ALA A 188 10.66 2.02 -7.81
N PRO A 189 10.47 2.72 -6.67
CA PRO A 189 11.59 3.39 -5.99
C PRO A 189 12.67 2.45 -5.46
N ALA A 190 12.32 1.22 -5.06
CA ALA A 190 13.29 0.20 -4.64
C ALA A 190 14.17 -0.24 -5.81
N LEU A 191 13.56 -0.55 -6.96
CA LEU A 191 14.27 -0.96 -8.17
C LEU A 191 15.21 0.12 -8.69
N GLU A 192 14.81 1.40 -8.67
CA GLU A 192 15.68 2.52 -9.07
C GLU A 192 16.96 2.61 -8.22
N ARG A 193 16.94 2.04 -7.02
CA ARG A 193 18.06 2.09 -6.05
C ARG A 193 18.78 0.76 -5.87
N GLY A 194 18.52 -0.20 -6.76
CA GLY A 194 19.26 -1.46 -6.76
C GLY A 194 18.74 -2.53 -5.81
N TYR A 195 17.57 -2.32 -5.20
CA TYR A 195 16.90 -3.31 -4.37
C TYR A 195 16.03 -4.25 -5.21
N ASN A 196 15.96 -5.51 -4.83
CA ASN A 196 14.81 -6.32 -5.19
C ASN A 196 13.59 -5.90 -4.35
N CYS A 197 12.39 -6.12 -4.86
CA CYS A 197 11.18 -5.82 -4.10
C CYS A 197 10.20 -6.98 -4.13
N LEU A 198 9.58 -7.29 -2.98
CA LEU A 198 8.47 -8.21 -2.86
C LEU A 198 7.28 -7.45 -2.27
N THR A 199 6.20 -7.34 -3.03
CA THR A 199 4.94 -6.80 -2.51
C THR A 199 3.93 -7.90 -2.30
N PHE A 200 3.08 -7.79 -1.28
CA PHE A 200 2.06 -8.79 -0.99
C PHE A 200 0.81 -8.19 -0.37
N GLU A 201 -0.30 -8.92 -0.49
CA GLU A 201 -1.54 -8.67 0.25
C GLU A 201 -1.73 -9.72 1.33
N GLY A 202 -2.20 -9.28 2.49
CA GLY A 202 -2.57 -10.15 3.59
C GLY A 202 -4.09 -10.17 3.86
N PRO A 203 -4.53 -10.88 4.90
CA PRO A 203 -5.92 -10.89 5.37
C PRO A 203 -6.53 -9.50 5.48
N GLY A 204 -7.75 -9.32 5.01
CA GLY A 204 -8.46 -8.03 4.97
C GLY A 204 -8.13 -7.14 3.77
N GLN A 205 -7.05 -7.42 3.04
CA GLN A 205 -6.58 -6.61 1.92
C GLN A 205 -6.99 -7.20 0.57
N GLY A 206 -7.06 -6.35 -0.43
CA GLY A 206 -7.13 -6.65 -1.87
C GLY A 206 -7.88 -7.92 -2.25
N GLY A 207 -7.17 -8.86 -2.83
CA GLY A 207 -7.73 -10.13 -3.30
C GLY A 207 -8.19 -11.07 -2.20
N LEU A 208 -7.60 -11.02 -0.99
CA LEU A 208 -7.98 -11.92 0.09
C LEU A 208 -9.40 -11.63 0.59
N ILE A 209 -9.73 -10.37 0.83
CA ILE A 209 -11.08 -10.03 1.27
C ILE A 209 -12.09 -10.15 0.11
N ARG A 210 -11.72 -9.72 -1.11
CA ARG A 210 -12.62 -9.71 -2.26
C ARG A 210 -12.96 -11.11 -2.79
N LYS A 211 -11.99 -12.02 -2.84
CA LYS A 211 -12.19 -13.36 -3.42
C LYS A 211 -12.38 -14.45 -2.38
N GLN A 212 -11.63 -14.40 -1.28
CA GLN A 212 -11.60 -15.45 -0.28
C GLN A 212 -12.38 -15.07 0.97
N GLY A 213 -12.72 -13.78 1.12
CA GLY A 213 -13.43 -13.26 2.28
C GLY A 213 -12.64 -13.42 3.58
N ILE A 214 -11.31 -13.46 3.53
CA ILE A 214 -10.46 -13.58 4.71
C ILE A 214 -10.30 -12.19 5.34
N PRO A 215 -10.78 -11.97 6.59
CA PRO A 215 -10.79 -10.67 7.23
C PRO A 215 -9.42 -10.31 7.81
N PHE A 216 -9.24 -9.02 8.15
CA PHE A 216 -8.09 -8.53 8.91
C PHE A 216 -7.86 -9.30 10.20
N ARG A 217 -6.58 -9.42 10.57
CA ARG A 217 -6.12 -9.96 11.84
C ARG A 217 -5.08 -9.03 12.46
N TYR A 218 -5.05 -8.96 13.77
CA TYR A 218 -4.12 -8.08 14.50
C TYR A 218 -2.71 -8.68 14.64
N ASP A 219 -2.59 -10.02 14.65
CA ASP A 219 -1.34 -10.79 14.85
C ASP A 219 -0.58 -10.98 13.52
N TRP A 220 -0.13 -9.87 12.94
CA TRP A 220 0.46 -9.79 11.60
C TRP A 220 1.81 -10.49 11.45
N GLU A 221 2.47 -10.81 12.56
CA GLU A 221 3.64 -11.69 12.56
C GLU A 221 3.35 -13.05 11.91
N LYS A 222 2.13 -13.55 12.03
CA LYS A 222 1.71 -14.79 11.38
C LYS A 222 1.50 -14.65 9.87
N VAL A 223 1.36 -13.44 9.38
CA VAL A 223 1.23 -13.13 7.95
C VAL A 223 2.60 -12.89 7.32
N VAL A 224 3.46 -12.12 7.99
CA VAL A 224 4.78 -11.76 7.47
C VAL A 224 5.77 -12.92 7.54
N ALA A 225 5.72 -13.77 8.58
CA ALA A 225 6.65 -14.89 8.71
C ALA A 225 6.61 -15.87 7.51
N PRO A 226 5.46 -16.30 6.97
CA PRO A 226 5.39 -17.05 5.71
C PRO A 226 6.00 -16.31 4.51
N VAL A 227 5.82 -15.00 4.41
CA VAL A 227 6.38 -14.17 3.32
C VAL A 227 7.91 -14.17 3.38
N ILE A 228 8.49 -13.95 4.58
CA ILE A 228 9.93 -14.00 4.79
C ILE A 228 10.47 -15.41 4.52
N ASN A 229 9.78 -16.47 4.98
CA ASN A 229 10.15 -17.84 4.68
C ASN A 229 10.20 -18.09 3.17
N TYR A 230 9.19 -17.63 2.44
CA TYR A 230 9.11 -17.78 0.99
C TYR A 230 10.28 -17.08 0.30
N ALA A 231 10.59 -15.83 0.69
CA ALA A 231 11.71 -15.07 0.14
C ALA A 231 13.07 -15.74 0.42
N ILE A 232 13.31 -16.18 1.66
CA ILE A 232 14.57 -16.82 2.06
C ILE A 232 14.75 -18.19 1.38
N ASN A 233 13.70 -18.99 1.26
CA ASN A 233 13.76 -20.30 0.61
C ASN A 233 14.07 -20.19 -0.89
N ARG A 234 13.78 -19.04 -1.52
CA ARG A 234 14.08 -18.74 -2.93
C ARG A 234 15.19 -17.72 -3.11
N LYS A 235 16.00 -17.47 -2.08
CA LYS A 235 17.03 -16.42 -2.10
C LYS A 235 18.02 -16.54 -3.26
N GLU A 236 18.44 -17.75 -3.61
CA GLU A 236 19.37 -17.99 -4.74
C GLU A 236 18.68 -17.69 -6.08
N GLU A 237 17.41 -18.08 -6.24
CA GLU A 237 16.61 -17.82 -7.42
C GLU A 237 16.31 -16.32 -7.59
N PHE A 238 15.97 -15.66 -6.49
CA PHE A 238 15.63 -14.23 -6.45
C PHE A 238 16.86 -13.31 -6.37
N GLY A 239 18.04 -13.84 -6.04
CA GLY A 239 19.23 -13.02 -5.80
C GLY A 239 19.08 -12.14 -4.54
N ILE A 240 18.56 -12.70 -3.44
CA ILE A 240 18.31 -11.97 -2.20
C ILE A 240 19.49 -12.14 -1.23
N ASP A 241 19.95 -11.03 -0.65
CA ASP A 241 20.77 -11.06 0.56
C ASP A 241 19.86 -11.24 1.79
N ALA A 242 19.89 -12.43 2.38
CA ALA A 242 19.06 -12.76 3.54
C ALA A 242 19.42 -11.97 4.81
N ASN A 243 20.55 -11.25 4.84
CA ASN A 243 20.94 -10.37 5.94
C ASN A 243 20.39 -8.94 5.77
N CYS A 244 19.90 -8.61 4.58
CA CYS A 244 19.42 -7.28 4.21
C CYS A 244 17.95 -7.32 3.78
N ILE A 245 17.07 -7.75 4.70
CA ILE A 245 15.61 -7.80 4.50
C ILE A 245 14.98 -6.58 5.20
N ALA A 246 14.46 -5.64 4.42
CA ALA A 246 13.64 -4.54 4.95
C ALA A 246 12.15 -4.88 4.87
N LEU A 247 11.38 -4.51 5.89
CA LEU A 247 9.92 -4.57 5.87
C LEU A 247 9.34 -3.15 5.90
N MET A 248 8.44 -2.85 4.96
CA MET A 248 7.73 -1.56 4.90
C MET A 248 6.22 -1.78 5.00
N GLY A 249 5.59 -1.09 5.95
CA GLY A 249 4.15 -1.01 6.07
C GLY A 249 3.65 0.41 5.82
N ILE A 250 2.59 0.55 5.04
CA ILE A 250 2.02 1.84 4.62
C ILE A 250 0.66 2.03 5.28
N SER A 251 0.40 3.22 5.85
CA SER A 251 -0.86 3.56 6.54
C SER A 251 -1.07 2.67 7.78
N MET A 252 -2.22 2.04 7.96
CA MET A 252 -2.41 1.01 9.00
C MET A 252 -1.35 -0.10 8.91
N GLY A 253 -0.73 -0.28 7.75
CA GLY A 253 0.42 -1.16 7.56
C GLY A 253 1.59 -0.84 8.47
N GLY A 254 1.71 0.39 8.97
CA GLY A 254 2.72 0.76 9.96
C GLY A 254 2.54 0.05 11.30
N TYR A 255 1.29 -0.17 11.76
CA TYR A 255 1.03 -1.08 12.88
C TYR A 255 1.42 -2.52 12.52
N LEU A 256 0.95 -2.99 11.37
CA LEU A 256 1.12 -4.37 10.93
C LEU A 256 2.61 -4.76 10.79
N ALA A 257 3.42 -3.88 10.19
CA ALA A 257 4.86 -4.08 10.03
C ALA A 257 5.59 -3.99 11.37
N ALA A 258 5.25 -3.03 12.23
CA ALA A 258 5.83 -2.91 13.57
C ALA A 258 5.55 -4.14 14.41
N ARG A 259 4.32 -4.66 14.36
CA ARG A 259 3.96 -5.90 15.04
C ARG A 259 4.78 -7.07 14.52
N ALA A 260 4.88 -7.25 13.21
CA ALA A 260 5.70 -8.31 12.64
C ALA A 260 7.17 -8.22 13.07
N ALA A 261 7.76 -7.02 13.06
CA ALA A 261 9.14 -6.78 13.47
C ALA A 261 9.38 -7.05 14.98
N ALA A 262 8.34 -6.97 15.81
CA ALA A 262 8.45 -7.30 17.23
C ALA A 262 8.58 -8.82 17.50
N PHE A 263 8.24 -9.66 16.52
CA PHE A 263 8.24 -11.13 16.67
C PHE A 263 9.16 -11.84 15.67
N ASP A 264 9.48 -11.23 14.53
CA ASP A 264 10.36 -11.82 13.52
C ASP A 264 11.65 -11.01 13.39
N HIS A 265 12.71 -11.47 14.05
CA HIS A 265 14.01 -10.78 14.09
C HIS A 265 14.89 -11.04 12.86
N ARG A 266 14.38 -11.69 11.82
CA ARG A 266 15.02 -11.75 10.50
C ARG A 266 14.85 -10.46 9.71
N ILE A 267 13.91 -9.60 10.15
CA ILE A 267 13.73 -8.26 9.62
C ILE A 267 14.93 -7.42 10.07
N SER A 268 15.73 -6.97 9.10
CA SER A 268 16.98 -6.23 9.35
C SER A 268 16.75 -4.71 9.40
N ALA A 269 15.65 -4.21 8.83
CA ALA A 269 15.19 -2.82 8.91
C ALA A 269 13.67 -2.75 8.81
N CYS A 270 13.04 -1.82 9.54
CA CYS A 270 11.59 -1.64 9.51
C CYS A 270 11.23 -0.19 9.16
N ILE A 271 10.30 0.00 8.21
CA ILE A 271 9.83 1.31 7.74
C ILE A 271 8.33 1.40 8.00
N LEU A 272 7.93 2.36 8.82
CA LEU A 272 6.54 2.57 9.24
C LEU A 272 6.03 3.88 8.64
N ASN A 273 5.31 3.78 7.56
CA ASN A 273 4.71 4.91 6.86
C ASN A 273 3.16 4.78 6.88
N ASP A 274 2.47 5.30 7.80
CA ASP A 274 2.68 5.97 9.06
C ASP A 274 2.89 4.95 10.20
N GLY A 275 3.44 5.41 11.35
CA GLY A 275 3.50 4.57 12.53
C GLY A 275 2.17 4.60 13.31
N VAL A 276 1.47 3.48 13.46
CA VAL A 276 0.25 3.38 14.29
C VAL A 276 0.56 2.60 15.56
N TYR A 277 0.35 3.23 16.72
CA TYR A 277 0.66 2.66 18.04
C TYR A 277 -0.50 1.86 18.61
N ASP A 278 -1.72 2.41 18.51
CA ASP A 278 -2.93 1.83 19.08
C ASP A 278 -4.13 2.18 18.20
N GLY A 279 -4.76 1.16 17.61
CA GLY A 279 -5.86 1.33 16.68
C GLY A 279 -7.14 1.85 17.33
N TYR A 280 -7.42 1.44 18.56
CA TYR A 280 -8.59 1.93 19.30
C TYR A 280 -8.43 3.42 19.63
N ASP A 281 -7.27 3.80 20.16
CA ASP A 281 -6.97 5.20 20.46
C ASP A 281 -6.98 6.07 19.21
N ALA A 282 -6.46 5.57 18.08
CA ALA A 282 -6.50 6.28 16.79
C ALA A 282 -7.93 6.58 16.34
N ILE A 283 -8.83 5.59 16.40
CA ILE A 283 -10.24 5.75 15.99
C ILE A 283 -10.99 6.68 16.96
N THR A 284 -10.78 6.51 18.27
CA THR A 284 -11.58 7.21 19.27
C THR A 284 -11.08 8.60 19.63
N SER A 285 -9.86 8.96 19.24
CA SER A 285 -9.23 10.25 19.56
C SER A 285 -10.04 11.49 19.13
N ALA A 286 -10.83 11.36 18.06
CA ALA A 286 -11.70 12.43 17.55
C ALA A 286 -13.16 12.33 18.04
N PHE A 287 -13.49 11.31 18.84
CA PHE A 287 -14.86 11.11 19.29
C PHE A 287 -15.23 12.03 20.47
N PRO A 288 -16.50 12.46 20.56
CA PRO A 288 -17.01 13.13 21.74
C PRO A 288 -16.89 12.24 22.99
N GLU A 289 -16.67 12.85 24.16
CA GLU A 289 -16.54 12.14 25.44
C GLU A 289 -17.72 11.20 25.71
N SER A 290 -18.95 11.63 25.38
CA SER A 290 -20.16 10.80 25.52
C SER A 290 -20.12 9.49 24.73
N LEU A 291 -19.52 9.52 23.53
CA LEU A 291 -19.40 8.32 22.69
C LEU A 291 -18.29 7.40 23.23
N VAL A 292 -17.17 7.97 23.70
CA VAL A 292 -16.09 7.19 24.36
C VAL A 292 -16.61 6.53 25.62
N THR A 293 -17.36 7.25 26.47
CA THR A 293 -17.97 6.69 27.68
C THR A 293 -18.93 5.54 27.35
N ALA A 294 -19.76 5.70 26.33
CA ALA A 294 -20.68 4.64 25.91
C ALA A 294 -19.94 3.38 25.40
N LEU A 295 -18.80 3.56 24.71
CA LEU A 295 -17.94 2.44 24.31
C LEU A 295 -17.32 1.71 25.51
N GLU A 296 -16.92 2.44 26.56
CA GLU A 296 -16.34 1.89 27.79
C GLU A 296 -17.38 1.18 28.64
N GLU A 297 -18.61 1.72 28.72
CA GLU A 297 -19.75 1.14 29.44
C GLU A 297 -20.40 -0.03 28.69
N GLY A 298 -20.03 -0.29 27.42
CA GLY A 298 -20.62 -1.37 26.63
C GLY A 298 -22.01 -1.05 26.06
N ASN A 299 -22.37 0.23 25.95
CA ASN A 299 -23.64 0.67 25.38
C ASN A 299 -23.63 0.64 23.85
N SER A 300 -23.70 -0.58 23.29
CA SER A 300 -23.63 -0.81 21.84
C SER A 300 -24.77 -0.13 21.09
N GLU A 301 -25.99 -0.08 21.64
CA GLU A 301 -27.13 0.52 20.97
C GLU A 301 -26.94 2.02 20.72
N PHE A 302 -26.46 2.74 21.72
CA PHE A 302 -26.17 4.18 21.58
C PHE A 302 -25.02 4.43 20.59
N VAL A 303 -23.94 3.64 20.65
CA VAL A 303 -22.80 3.74 19.75
C VAL A 303 -23.23 3.48 18.30
N ASP A 304 -23.94 2.38 18.06
CA ASP A 304 -24.37 1.99 16.71
C ASP A 304 -25.33 3.01 16.11
N SER A 305 -26.27 3.54 16.90
CA SER A 305 -27.17 4.61 16.43
C SER A 305 -26.41 5.88 16.07
N THR A 306 -25.52 6.35 16.96
CA THR A 306 -24.75 7.58 16.75
C THR A 306 -23.84 7.50 15.52
N ILE A 307 -23.14 6.37 15.35
CA ILE A 307 -22.26 6.17 14.20
C ILE A 307 -23.08 5.99 12.92
N THR A 308 -24.26 5.38 12.96
CA THR A 308 -25.15 5.27 11.80
C THR A 308 -25.58 6.65 11.29
N ASP A 309 -25.96 7.57 12.17
CA ASP A 309 -26.30 8.95 11.81
C ASP A 309 -25.09 9.67 11.17
N LEU A 310 -23.89 9.40 11.67
CA LEU A 310 -22.65 9.95 11.10
C LEU A 310 -22.37 9.38 9.72
N ILE A 311 -22.54 8.09 9.50
CA ILE A 311 -22.40 7.40 8.19
C ILE A 311 -23.33 8.02 7.13
N GLU A 312 -24.53 8.45 7.52
CA GLU A 312 -25.47 9.06 6.59
C GLU A 312 -25.07 10.47 6.17
N SER A 313 -24.45 11.23 7.07
CA SER A 313 -24.16 12.66 6.87
C SER A 313 -22.73 12.95 6.41
N ASP A 314 -21.76 12.09 6.67
CA ASP A 314 -20.33 12.31 6.43
C ASP A 314 -19.73 11.25 5.49
N PRO A 315 -19.25 11.63 4.30
CA PRO A 315 -18.62 10.69 3.33
C PRO A 315 -17.41 9.95 3.90
N ASN A 316 -16.58 10.61 4.72
CA ASN A 316 -15.39 10.01 5.32
C ASN A 316 -15.77 8.93 6.35
N ALA A 317 -16.71 9.25 7.24
CA ALA A 317 -17.24 8.26 8.19
C ALA A 317 -17.91 7.10 7.45
N ARG A 318 -18.68 7.41 6.39
CA ARG A 318 -19.33 6.39 5.55
C ARG A 318 -18.33 5.41 4.97
N PHE A 319 -17.27 5.91 4.34
CA PHE A 319 -16.22 5.07 3.77
C PHE A 319 -15.56 4.23 4.88
N ASN A 320 -15.00 4.88 5.89
CA ASN A 320 -14.20 4.21 6.91
C ASN A 320 -14.98 3.13 7.68
N MET A 321 -16.23 3.42 8.07
CA MET A 321 -17.04 2.47 8.83
C MET A 321 -17.51 1.30 7.94
N LYS A 322 -18.04 1.58 6.74
CA LYS A 322 -18.53 0.52 5.85
C LYS A 322 -17.39 -0.38 5.38
N HIS A 323 -16.27 0.21 4.93
CA HIS A 323 -15.09 -0.53 4.52
C HIS A 323 -14.50 -1.33 5.69
N GLY A 324 -14.40 -0.73 6.87
CA GLY A 324 -13.92 -1.38 8.08
C GLY A 324 -14.76 -2.59 8.49
N MET A 325 -16.09 -2.43 8.56
CA MET A 325 -16.98 -3.55 8.86
C MET A 325 -16.84 -4.70 7.85
N TRP A 326 -16.73 -4.38 6.55
CA TRP A 326 -16.49 -5.39 5.53
C TRP A 326 -15.17 -6.13 5.73
N THR A 327 -14.06 -5.40 5.83
CA THR A 327 -12.71 -5.96 5.83
C THR A 327 -12.33 -6.66 7.14
N THR A 328 -12.98 -6.31 8.26
CA THR A 328 -12.84 -6.99 9.56
C THR A 328 -13.93 -8.05 9.82
N ARG A 329 -15.00 -8.06 8.99
CA ARG A 329 -16.23 -8.84 9.22
C ARG A 329 -16.92 -8.49 10.54
N SER A 330 -16.86 -7.23 10.95
CA SER A 330 -17.60 -6.73 12.10
C SER A 330 -19.08 -6.58 11.74
N ASN A 331 -19.97 -6.93 12.70
CA ASN A 331 -21.41 -6.91 12.47
C ASN A 331 -22.02 -5.52 12.68
N SER A 332 -21.33 -4.66 13.43
CA SER A 332 -21.79 -3.31 13.73
C SER A 332 -20.62 -2.34 13.89
N PRO A 333 -20.87 -1.02 13.89
CA PRO A 333 -19.86 -0.02 14.26
C PRO A 333 -19.24 -0.26 15.64
N TYR A 334 -20.04 -0.64 16.64
CA TYR A 334 -19.55 -0.98 17.96
C TYR A 334 -18.54 -2.14 17.93
N ASP A 335 -18.86 -3.22 17.20
CA ASP A 335 -17.96 -4.37 17.04
C ASP A 335 -16.65 -3.98 16.36
N LEU A 336 -16.71 -3.15 15.31
CA LEU A 336 -15.53 -2.65 14.60
C LEU A 336 -14.62 -1.85 15.54
N ILE A 337 -15.19 -0.86 16.24
CA ILE A 337 -14.43 0.05 17.10
C ILE A 337 -13.83 -0.72 18.28
N THR A 338 -14.60 -1.57 18.93
CA THR A 338 -14.11 -2.35 20.08
C THR A 338 -13.12 -3.43 19.68
N GLY A 339 -13.26 -4.02 18.48
CA GLY A 339 -12.30 -4.96 17.89
C GLY A 339 -10.94 -4.34 17.66
N ALA A 340 -10.89 -3.03 17.42
CA ALA A 340 -9.63 -2.29 17.25
C ALA A 340 -8.74 -2.28 18.50
N LYS A 341 -9.26 -2.60 19.69
CA LYS A 341 -8.46 -2.77 20.94
C LYS A 341 -7.39 -3.85 20.80
N SER A 342 -7.56 -4.81 19.91
CA SER A 342 -6.55 -5.84 19.65
C SER A 342 -5.35 -5.33 18.83
N TYR A 343 -5.50 -4.20 18.13
CA TYR A 343 -4.45 -3.61 17.28
C TYR A 343 -3.62 -2.62 18.10
N THR A 344 -2.80 -3.12 19.01
CA THR A 344 -1.96 -2.29 19.88
C THR A 344 -0.53 -2.79 19.96
N LEU A 345 0.44 -1.86 19.99
CA LEU A 345 1.86 -2.11 20.19
C LEU A 345 2.29 -1.97 21.65
N LYS A 346 1.37 -1.64 22.56
CA LYS A 346 1.64 -1.20 23.94
C LYS A 346 2.68 -2.04 24.66
N ASP A 347 2.58 -3.34 24.68
CA ASP A 347 3.48 -4.21 25.45
C ASP A 347 4.58 -4.85 24.60
N ILE A 348 4.48 -4.76 23.28
CA ILE A 348 5.34 -5.48 22.33
C ILE A 348 6.34 -4.60 21.60
N ILE A 349 6.11 -3.28 21.53
CA ILE A 349 6.98 -2.36 20.78
C ILE A 349 8.45 -2.41 21.18
N LYS A 350 8.74 -2.68 22.45
CA LYS A 350 10.10 -2.84 23.00
C LYS A 350 10.84 -4.08 22.45
N ASN A 351 10.12 -5.01 21.85
CA ASN A 351 10.68 -6.24 21.27
C ASN A 351 11.23 -6.01 19.85
N ILE A 352 10.93 -4.87 19.23
CA ILE A 352 11.53 -4.50 17.95
C ILE A 352 13.00 -4.22 18.16
N THR A 353 13.87 -5.01 17.51
CA THR A 353 15.34 -4.93 17.68
C THR A 353 16.04 -4.29 16.48
N CYS A 354 15.45 -4.36 15.30
CA CYS A 354 16.02 -3.79 14.07
C CYS A 354 15.93 -2.25 14.05
N PRO A 355 16.83 -1.57 13.33
CA PRO A 355 16.66 -0.16 13.00
C PRO A 355 15.28 0.12 12.44
N THR A 356 14.61 1.16 12.96
CA THR A 356 13.23 1.47 12.58
C THR A 356 13.09 2.94 12.19
N LEU A 357 12.56 3.18 10.99
CA LEU A 357 12.17 4.50 10.49
C LEU A 357 10.68 4.70 10.73
N VAL A 358 10.34 5.79 11.42
CA VAL A 358 8.94 6.19 11.66
C VAL A 358 8.67 7.48 10.91
N LEU A 359 7.70 7.46 10.02
CA LEU A 359 7.27 8.60 9.23
C LEU A 359 5.97 9.16 9.81
N GLU A 360 5.80 10.47 9.75
CA GLU A 360 4.58 11.18 10.13
C GLU A 360 4.35 12.31 9.13
N ALA A 361 3.09 12.55 8.79
CA ALA A 361 2.67 13.70 7.99
C ALA A 361 1.96 14.72 8.89
N GLU A 362 2.29 16.01 8.72
CA GLU A 362 1.85 17.09 9.61
C GLU A 362 0.33 17.24 9.70
N LYS A 363 -0.37 16.93 8.62
CA LYS A 363 -1.84 17.02 8.51
C LYS A 363 -2.51 15.66 8.30
N ASP A 364 -1.92 14.62 8.85
CA ASP A 364 -2.53 13.30 8.80
C ASP A 364 -3.72 13.21 9.75
N ASP A 365 -4.92 13.20 9.18
CA ASP A 365 -6.17 13.07 9.92
C ASP A 365 -6.52 11.60 10.25
N SER A 366 -5.81 10.63 9.66
CA SER A 366 -6.07 9.20 9.87
C SER A 366 -5.49 8.69 11.19
N PHE A 367 -4.26 9.13 11.52
CA PHE A 367 -3.53 8.63 12.68
C PHE A 367 -2.83 9.75 13.48
N PRO A 368 -3.54 10.79 13.90
CA PRO A 368 -2.93 11.95 14.55
C PRO A 368 -2.15 11.56 15.80
N GLY A 369 -0.85 11.91 15.82
CA GLY A 369 0.06 11.68 16.94
C GLY A 369 0.46 10.22 17.22
N GLN A 370 -0.07 9.25 16.47
CA GLN A 370 0.28 7.83 16.62
C GLN A 370 1.74 7.54 16.25
N PRO A 371 2.33 8.10 15.16
CA PRO A 371 3.72 7.86 14.83
C PRO A 371 4.68 8.33 15.93
N LYS A 372 4.35 9.44 16.60
CA LYS A 372 5.14 9.93 17.73
C LYS A 372 5.13 8.98 18.93
N LYS A 373 3.96 8.35 19.23
CA LYS A 373 3.85 7.32 20.26
C LYS A 373 4.70 6.10 19.92
N VAL A 374 4.68 5.65 18.65
CA VAL A 374 5.56 4.57 18.18
C VAL A 374 7.02 4.92 18.38
N TYR A 375 7.46 6.07 17.86
CA TYR A 375 8.84 6.51 18.01
C TYR A 375 9.30 6.54 19.46
N ASN A 376 8.50 7.08 20.37
CA ASN A 376 8.84 7.16 21.79
C ASN A 376 8.93 5.77 22.46
N GLY A 377 8.10 4.81 22.05
CA GLY A 377 8.06 3.45 22.59
C GLY A 377 9.25 2.58 22.17
N LEU A 378 9.80 2.77 20.97
CA LEU A 378 10.91 2.00 20.43
C LEU A 378 12.17 2.09 21.31
N LYS A 379 12.88 0.97 21.46
CA LYS A 379 14.18 0.86 22.16
C LYS A 379 15.34 0.55 21.21
N SER A 380 15.04 0.06 20.01
CA SER A 380 16.00 -0.16 18.93
C SER A 380 16.57 1.16 18.37
N PRO A 381 17.63 1.11 17.55
CA PRO A 381 18.01 2.25 16.73
C PRO A 381 16.82 2.76 15.93
N LYS A 382 16.57 4.07 15.96
CA LYS A 382 15.35 4.65 15.39
C LYS A 382 15.58 6.02 14.79
N LYS A 383 14.82 6.33 13.74
CA LYS A 383 14.74 7.65 13.14
C LYS A 383 13.28 8.06 12.99
N TYR A 384 12.99 9.32 13.22
CA TYR A 384 11.68 9.92 13.03
C TYR A 384 11.79 11.03 12.00
N ILE A 385 10.86 11.07 11.05
CA ILE A 385 10.78 12.10 10.03
C ILE A 385 9.34 12.63 10.00
N LEU A 386 9.19 13.93 10.25
CA LEU A 386 7.95 14.66 10.03
C LEU A 386 8.00 15.30 8.64
N PHE A 387 6.99 15.04 7.83
CA PHE A 387 6.77 15.66 6.54
C PHE A 387 5.79 16.82 6.69
N THR A 388 6.18 18.00 6.22
CA THR A 388 5.49 19.25 6.54
C THR A 388 4.73 19.83 5.35
N GLN A 389 3.83 20.77 5.65
CA GLN A 389 3.12 21.56 4.63
C GLN A 389 4.07 22.41 3.79
N GLU A 390 5.12 22.95 4.40
CA GLU A 390 6.13 23.74 3.67
C GLU A 390 6.82 22.92 2.58
N GLU A 391 6.97 21.60 2.83
CA GLU A 391 7.56 20.65 1.87
C GLU A 391 6.54 20.10 0.87
N GLY A 392 5.23 20.39 1.03
CA GLY A 392 4.15 19.84 0.22
C GLY A 392 3.92 18.34 0.45
N ALA A 393 4.26 17.83 1.64
CA ALA A 393 4.23 16.41 1.99
C ALA A 393 3.41 16.13 3.26
N GLU A 394 2.53 17.05 3.63
CA GLU A 394 1.75 17.05 4.86
C GLU A 394 0.60 16.05 4.91
N GLU A 395 0.23 15.46 3.78
CA GLU A 395 -0.93 14.58 3.67
C GLU A 395 -0.58 13.14 4.05
N HIS A 396 -1.59 12.37 4.44
CA HIS A 396 -1.48 10.96 4.84
C HIS A 396 -0.57 10.15 3.92
N CYS A 397 0.41 9.44 4.48
CA CYS A 397 1.44 8.67 3.75
C CYS A 397 2.17 9.50 2.69
N GLN A 398 2.32 10.79 2.87
CA GLN A 398 2.93 11.76 1.94
C GLN A 398 2.34 11.69 0.52
N SER A 399 1.01 11.49 0.45
CA SER A 399 0.30 11.45 -0.83
C SER A 399 0.60 12.70 -1.66
N GLY A 400 1.00 12.51 -2.93
CA GLY A 400 1.43 13.58 -3.83
C GLY A 400 2.91 13.99 -3.72
N ALA A 401 3.66 13.52 -2.71
CA ALA A 401 5.06 13.88 -2.47
C ALA A 401 6.03 12.68 -2.56
N SER A 402 5.76 11.72 -3.45
CA SER A 402 6.52 10.47 -3.61
C SER A 402 8.02 10.67 -3.81
N ALA A 403 8.42 11.74 -4.53
CA ALA A 403 9.84 12.03 -4.76
C ALA A 403 10.58 12.28 -3.44
N LEU A 404 10.03 13.15 -2.58
CA LEU A 404 10.64 13.51 -1.31
C LEU A 404 10.58 12.36 -0.31
N SER A 405 9.43 11.66 -0.19
CA SER A 405 9.30 10.55 0.74
C SER A 405 10.25 9.41 0.37
N ASN A 406 10.33 9.03 -0.91
CA ASN A 406 11.24 8.00 -1.38
C ASN A 406 12.71 8.39 -1.19
N GLN A 407 13.09 9.64 -1.45
CA GLN A 407 14.43 10.12 -1.15
C GLN A 407 14.80 9.85 0.31
N ARG A 408 13.96 10.29 1.26
CA ARG A 408 14.26 10.18 2.69
C ARG A 408 14.21 8.74 3.21
N ILE A 409 13.31 7.92 2.69
CA ILE A 409 13.19 6.51 3.04
C ILE A 409 14.44 5.76 2.58
N PHE A 410 14.82 5.89 1.32
CA PHE A 410 15.93 5.10 0.77
C PHE A 410 17.29 5.64 1.18
N ASP A 411 17.49 6.95 1.33
CA ASP A 411 18.73 7.50 1.90
C ASP A 411 18.98 6.95 3.33
N TRP A 412 17.90 6.74 4.11
CA TRP A 412 18.00 6.11 5.40
C TRP A 412 18.30 4.60 5.28
N LEU A 413 17.60 3.90 4.40
CA LEU A 413 17.74 2.45 4.23
C LEU A 413 19.12 2.08 3.68
N ASP A 414 19.65 2.85 2.72
CA ASP A 414 21.02 2.71 2.18
C ASP A 414 22.06 2.86 3.31
N GLY A 415 21.84 3.81 4.23
CA GLY A 415 22.70 3.97 5.39
C GLY A 415 22.64 2.81 6.39
N VAL A 416 21.46 2.16 6.55
CA VAL A 416 21.29 0.99 7.43
C VAL A 416 21.98 -0.25 6.85
N PHE A 417 21.87 -0.45 5.53
CA PHE A 417 22.45 -1.63 4.87
C PHE A 417 23.84 -1.40 4.30
N GLU A 418 24.43 -0.20 4.48
CA GLU A 418 25.67 0.22 3.81
C GLU A 418 25.64 -0.03 2.30
N HIS A 419 24.41 0.05 1.74
CA HIS A 419 24.15 -0.20 0.33
C HIS A 419 24.54 1.01 -0.51
N LYS A 420 25.22 0.75 -1.61
CA LYS A 420 25.54 1.77 -2.63
C LYS A 420 24.83 1.37 -3.92
N PRO A 421 23.85 2.16 -4.37
CA PRO A 421 23.22 1.92 -5.65
C PRO A 421 24.25 1.84 -6.77
N ASP A 422 24.02 0.98 -7.73
CA ASP A 422 24.85 0.91 -8.94
C ASP A 422 24.77 2.25 -9.68
N SER A 423 25.89 2.96 -9.80
CA SER A 423 26.03 4.24 -10.51
C SER A 423 25.89 4.09 -12.03
#